data_c5f31c83b63b22206ea9b8ef0cd24b1d
#
_entry.id   c5f31c83b63b22206ea9b8ef0cd24b1d
#
_cell.length_a   1.000
_cell.length_b   1.000
_cell.length_c   1.000
_cell.angle_alpha   90.00
_cell.angle_beta   90.00
_cell.angle_gamma   90.00
#
_symmetry.space_group_name_H-M   'P 1'
#
loop_
_entity.id
_entity.type
_entity.pdbx_description
1 polymer ?
#
loop_
_entity_poly.entity_id
_entity_poly.type
_entity_poly.pdbx_seq_one_letter_code
_entity_poly.pdbx_strand_id
1 'polypeptide(L)'
;MLDQSIILHIHSILDELPSLQEHACDHGVHFGEYEDILNQIMSLILSSELQLFSSHFAEWTFLIQKYPQFKKAGLLYGIFINLKKKSATSERMEEARLITRAILSILGGLPQDYEVELPSISEQVSTIEIPFFRGTIQSWSKHQKHTHIICFDEFQREVHFDIQDIHESCHKLWHGATIHITNCVKSIDSVHAISTDSTICIIEPDLLYTATDLAECCGNGEHISIGSMFIRKFSKKQSGIALLAGIIVGNWLDKEISGEHASPQEIIAATIKSMPLQALSAIRDQSDMEKLELLCQELIQSLHPVLDSFDGDDVSTETTFLAPKYGLMGRLDILMEYADDPLRKTVIELKSGNAPSIGLPVNLSGFILPMGAWKNHVIQVACYNLLLDSAFPNRSGESRLLYAKDMLSPIRNVMNSHHAKREAIIIRNAIMGLEHDIINRKFGSFMHLFSDSELAEMPPYTR
;
A
#
# COMPACT_ATOMS: atom_id res chain seq x y z
N MET A 1 -25.06 9.04 5.64
CA MET A 1 -25.51 10.16 4.76
C MET A 1 -24.59 11.34 5.03
N LEU A 2 -24.24 12.12 4.01
CA LEU A 2 -23.45 13.33 4.23
C LEU A 2 -24.18 14.31 5.16
N ASP A 3 -23.42 15.16 5.86
CA ASP A 3 -23.96 16.22 6.68
C ASP A 3 -24.80 17.19 5.84
N GLN A 4 -25.91 17.68 6.40
CA GLN A 4 -26.83 18.55 5.68
C GLN A 4 -26.20 19.89 5.28
N SER A 5 -25.22 20.38 6.05
CA SER A 5 -24.47 21.59 5.71
C SER A 5 -23.60 21.39 4.46
N ILE A 6 -23.01 20.22 4.30
CA ILE A 6 -22.20 19.82 3.13
C ILE A 6 -23.11 19.73 1.90
N ILE A 7 -24.27 19.11 2.04
CA ILE A 7 -25.27 19.01 0.94
C ILE A 7 -25.70 20.39 0.47
N LEU A 8 -26.00 21.31 1.38
CA LEU A 8 -26.40 22.69 1.05
C LEU A 8 -25.25 23.44 0.33
N HIS A 9 -24.01 23.22 0.76
CA HIS A 9 -22.85 23.82 0.09
C HIS A 9 -22.65 23.27 -1.33
N ILE A 10 -22.82 21.97 -1.54
CA ILE A 10 -22.82 21.36 -2.88
C ILE A 10 -23.91 21.97 -3.78
N HIS A 11 -25.11 22.18 -3.26
CA HIS A 11 -26.19 22.81 -4.01
C HIS A 11 -25.85 24.26 -4.41
N SER A 12 -25.25 25.06 -3.50
CA SER A 12 -24.79 26.41 -3.80
C SER A 12 -23.77 26.42 -4.96
N ILE A 13 -22.80 25.50 -4.96
CA ILE A 13 -21.81 25.39 -6.03
C ILE A 13 -22.48 24.97 -7.35
N LEU A 14 -23.45 24.05 -7.32
CA LEU A 14 -24.18 23.63 -8.52
C LEU A 14 -24.96 24.79 -9.17
N ASP A 15 -25.51 25.69 -8.36
CA ASP A 15 -26.22 26.89 -8.84
C ASP A 15 -25.25 27.91 -9.47
N GLU A 16 -24.01 27.98 -8.99
CA GLU A 16 -22.96 28.87 -9.50
C GLU A 16 -22.24 28.31 -10.75
N LEU A 17 -22.26 27.00 -10.98
CA LEU A 17 -21.55 26.36 -12.10
C LEU A 17 -21.90 26.89 -13.50
N PRO A 18 -23.16 27.31 -13.82
CA PRO A 18 -23.49 27.96 -15.09
C PRO A 18 -22.81 29.33 -15.29
N SER A 19 -22.54 30.09 -14.22
CA SER A 19 -21.90 31.39 -14.29
C SER A 19 -20.41 31.32 -14.69
N LEU A 20 -19.75 30.20 -14.34
CA LEU A 20 -18.37 29.95 -14.76
C LEU A 20 -18.25 29.76 -16.27
N GLN A 21 -19.31 29.35 -16.95
CA GLN A 21 -19.34 29.16 -18.39
C GLN A 21 -19.34 30.47 -19.18
N GLU A 22 -20.01 31.51 -18.69
CA GLU A 22 -20.04 32.84 -19.34
C GLU A 22 -18.65 33.52 -19.30
N HIS A 23 -17.87 33.25 -18.27
CA HIS A 23 -16.49 33.76 -18.17
C HIS A 23 -15.47 32.91 -18.91
N ALA A 24 -15.76 31.62 -19.18
CA ALA A 24 -14.85 30.69 -19.86
C ALA A 24 -14.60 31.04 -21.34
N CYS A 25 -15.54 31.71 -22.01
CA CYS A 25 -15.39 32.09 -23.42
C CYS A 25 -14.40 33.23 -23.63
N ASP A 26 -14.13 34.04 -22.59
CA ASP A 26 -13.27 35.22 -22.72
C ASP A 26 -11.85 35.08 -22.11
N HIS A 27 -11.64 34.22 -21.12
CA HIS A 27 -10.38 34.06 -20.43
C HIS A 27 -10.12 32.60 -19.98
N GLY A 28 -9.79 31.70 -20.90
CA GLY A 28 -9.09 30.46 -20.67
C GLY A 28 -9.34 29.74 -19.34
N VAL A 29 -10.60 29.40 -19.01
CA VAL A 29 -10.92 28.54 -17.86
C VAL A 29 -10.19 27.21 -18.06
N HIS A 30 -9.36 26.86 -17.11
CA HIS A 30 -8.56 25.65 -17.16
C HIS A 30 -9.27 24.50 -16.44
N PHE A 31 -9.02 23.25 -16.83
CA PHE A 31 -9.43 22.04 -16.11
C PHE A 31 -9.18 22.13 -14.59
N GLY A 32 -8.17 22.93 -14.18
CA GLY A 32 -7.82 23.18 -12.80
C GLY A 32 -8.96 23.72 -11.95
N GLU A 33 -9.81 24.58 -12.48
CA GLU A 33 -10.92 25.16 -11.72
C GLU A 33 -11.98 24.10 -11.35
N TYR A 34 -12.31 23.23 -12.27
CA TYR A 34 -13.24 22.12 -11.99
C TYR A 34 -12.63 21.10 -11.01
N GLU A 35 -11.34 20.84 -11.15
CA GLU A 35 -10.60 19.99 -10.22
C GLU A 35 -10.56 20.59 -8.82
N ASP A 36 -10.31 21.90 -8.70
CA ASP A 36 -10.27 22.60 -7.43
C ASP A 36 -11.62 22.54 -6.72
N ILE A 37 -12.72 22.67 -7.47
CA ILE A 37 -14.09 22.52 -6.94
C ILE A 37 -14.27 21.09 -6.38
N LEU A 38 -13.93 20.06 -7.14
CA LEU A 38 -14.06 18.67 -6.70
C LEU A 38 -13.19 18.37 -5.49
N ASN A 39 -11.96 18.88 -5.46
CA ASN A 39 -11.04 18.71 -4.34
C ASN A 39 -11.52 19.45 -3.08
N GLN A 40 -12.09 20.63 -3.23
CA GLN A 40 -12.65 21.40 -2.14
C GLN A 40 -13.85 20.70 -1.48
N ILE A 41 -14.75 20.16 -2.29
CA ILE A 41 -15.88 19.37 -1.81
C ILE A 41 -15.39 18.08 -1.13
N MET A 42 -14.41 17.39 -1.70
CA MET A 42 -13.85 16.19 -1.11
C MET A 42 -13.21 16.49 0.24
N SER A 43 -12.41 17.54 0.35
CA SER A 43 -11.81 17.99 1.61
C SER A 43 -12.87 18.30 2.67
N LEU A 44 -13.98 18.90 2.26
CA LEU A 44 -15.09 19.20 3.17
C LEU A 44 -15.79 17.92 3.67
N ILE A 45 -16.07 16.97 2.77
CA ILE A 45 -16.69 15.67 3.12
C ILE A 45 -15.80 14.90 4.10
N LEU A 46 -14.49 14.93 3.89
CA LEU A 46 -13.53 14.19 4.68
C LEU A 46 -12.98 14.95 5.88
N SER A 47 -13.43 16.18 6.13
CA SER A 47 -12.91 17.05 7.20
C SER A 47 -13.04 16.47 8.62
N SER A 48 -14.00 15.57 8.84
CA SER A 48 -14.21 14.89 10.12
C SER A 48 -13.42 13.57 10.27
N GLU A 49 -12.71 13.15 9.22
CA GLU A 49 -11.96 11.90 9.25
C GLU A 49 -10.62 12.09 9.97
N LEU A 50 -10.27 11.13 10.83
CA LEU A 50 -9.01 11.13 11.59
C LEU A 50 -7.82 10.60 10.77
N GLN A 51 -7.94 10.53 9.45
CA GLN A 51 -6.93 9.96 8.57
C GLN A 51 -6.49 10.93 7.48
N LEU A 52 -5.24 10.79 7.05
CA LEU A 52 -4.68 11.51 5.91
C LEU A 52 -4.61 10.60 4.70
N PHE A 53 -4.95 11.14 3.55
CA PHE A 53 -4.97 10.42 2.29
C PHE A 53 -3.74 10.77 1.45
N SER A 54 -3.21 9.79 0.74
CA SER A 54 -2.00 9.94 -0.10
C SER A 54 -2.25 10.74 -1.37
N SER A 55 -3.50 10.80 -1.82
CA SER A 55 -3.90 11.47 -3.06
C SER A 55 -5.42 11.63 -3.10
N HIS A 56 -5.90 12.49 -4.00
CA HIS A 56 -7.34 12.62 -4.28
C HIS A 56 -7.98 11.31 -4.75
N PHE A 57 -7.23 10.45 -5.43
CA PHE A 57 -7.71 9.12 -5.78
C PHE A 57 -7.97 8.25 -4.54
N ALA A 58 -7.09 8.32 -3.54
CA ALA A 58 -7.29 7.61 -2.27
C ALA A 58 -8.50 8.15 -1.50
N GLU A 59 -8.73 9.47 -1.52
CA GLU A 59 -9.91 10.11 -0.96
C GLU A 59 -11.21 9.59 -1.60
N TRP A 60 -11.23 9.53 -2.95
CA TRP A 60 -12.37 8.99 -3.69
C TRP A 60 -12.59 7.50 -3.41
N THR A 61 -11.53 6.72 -3.32
CA THR A 61 -11.62 5.29 -3.00
C THR A 61 -12.24 5.08 -1.61
N PHE A 62 -11.76 5.83 -0.62
CA PHE A 62 -12.31 5.82 0.73
C PHE A 62 -13.78 6.23 0.76
N LEU A 63 -14.12 7.32 0.08
CA LEU A 63 -15.50 7.82 0.01
C LEU A 63 -16.46 6.77 -0.56
N ILE A 64 -16.05 6.07 -1.65
CA ILE A 64 -16.86 5.03 -2.27
C ILE A 64 -17.02 3.82 -1.35
N GLN A 65 -15.98 3.45 -0.62
CA GLN A 65 -16.03 2.35 0.34
C GLN A 65 -16.97 2.67 1.51
N LYS A 66 -16.86 3.87 2.06
CA LYS A 66 -17.70 4.32 3.17
C LYS A 66 -19.15 4.61 2.75
N TYR A 67 -19.35 5.06 1.52
CA TYR A 67 -20.64 5.44 0.95
C TYR A 67 -20.83 4.81 -0.45
N PRO A 68 -21.22 3.52 -0.55
CA PRO A 68 -21.33 2.80 -1.83
C PRO A 68 -22.25 3.47 -2.87
N GLN A 69 -23.23 4.27 -2.42
CA GLN A 69 -24.09 5.05 -3.30
C GLN A 69 -23.33 6.08 -4.17
N PHE A 70 -22.11 6.46 -3.78
CA PHE A 70 -21.24 7.39 -4.55
C PHE A 70 -20.33 6.70 -5.57
N LYS A 71 -20.46 5.38 -5.77
CA LYS A 71 -19.64 4.63 -6.73
C LYS A 71 -19.65 5.26 -8.14
N LYS A 72 -20.81 5.74 -8.61
CA LYS A 72 -20.95 6.40 -9.93
C LYS A 72 -20.17 7.73 -9.98
N ALA A 73 -20.17 8.51 -8.90
CA ALA A 73 -19.38 9.75 -8.81
C ALA A 73 -17.86 9.47 -8.91
N GLY A 74 -17.36 8.43 -8.27
CA GLY A 74 -15.96 8.01 -8.37
C GLY A 74 -15.57 7.54 -9.77
N LEU A 75 -16.44 6.83 -10.48
CA LEU A 75 -16.22 6.45 -11.89
C LEU A 75 -16.13 7.70 -12.79
N LEU A 76 -17.04 8.66 -12.61
CA LEU A 76 -17.04 9.93 -13.34
C LEU A 76 -15.78 10.74 -13.05
N TYR A 77 -15.28 10.75 -11.79
CA TYR A 77 -14.01 11.39 -11.47
C TYR A 77 -12.83 10.76 -12.22
N GLY A 78 -12.80 9.44 -12.36
CA GLY A 78 -11.81 8.74 -13.17
C GLY A 78 -11.83 9.19 -14.65
N ILE A 79 -13.03 9.40 -15.23
CA ILE A 79 -13.20 9.92 -16.60
C ILE A 79 -12.68 11.36 -16.67
N PHE A 80 -13.01 12.22 -15.69
CA PHE A 80 -12.55 13.59 -15.60
C PHE A 80 -11.00 13.68 -15.60
N ILE A 81 -10.33 12.88 -14.80
CA ILE A 81 -8.86 12.83 -14.76
C ILE A 81 -8.26 12.39 -16.10
N ASN A 82 -8.91 11.47 -16.81
CA ASN A 82 -8.45 11.04 -18.13
C ASN A 82 -8.66 12.12 -19.22
N LEU A 83 -9.71 12.91 -19.12
CA LEU A 83 -9.93 14.07 -20.00
C LEU A 83 -8.83 15.13 -19.77
N LYS A 84 -8.47 15.41 -18.53
CA LYS A 84 -7.42 16.37 -18.17
C LYS A 84 -6.06 16.03 -18.79
N LYS A 85 -5.73 14.74 -18.95
CA LYS A 85 -4.46 14.30 -19.55
C LYS A 85 -4.35 14.61 -21.06
N LYS A 86 -5.45 14.98 -21.71
CA LYS A 86 -5.50 15.29 -23.13
C LYS A 86 -5.41 16.82 -23.33
N SER A 87 -5.03 17.27 -24.53
CA SER A 87 -4.99 18.72 -24.85
C SER A 87 -6.37 19.36 -24.65
N ALA A 88 -6.40 20.53 -24.00
CA ALA A 88 -7.63 21.27 -23.77
C ALA A 88 -8.24 21.77 -25.08
N THR A 89 -9.51 21.40 -25.33
CA THR A 89 -10.35 21.91 -26.41
C THR A 89 -11.65 22.41 -25.79
N SER A 90 -12.35 23.32 -26.48
CA SER A 90 -13.64 23.85 -26.01
C SER A 90 -14.66 22.73 -25.74
N GLU A 91 -14.72 21.71 -26.59
CA GLU A 91 -15.58 20.54 -26.44
C GLU A 91 -15.26 19.72 -25.18
N ARG A 92 -13.98 19.49 -24.92
CA ARG A 92 -13.52 18.76 -23.73
C ARG A 92 -13.72 19.55 -22.45
N MET A 93 -13.63 20.87 -22.51
CA MET A 93 -13.93 21.72 -21.36
C MET A 93 -15.42 21.65 -21.00
N GLU A 94 -16.31 21.63 -21.99
CA GLU A 94 -17.74 21.44 -21.77
C GLU A 94 -18.03 20.04 -21.23
N GLU A 95 -17.39 19.01 -21.75
CA GLU A 95 -17.47 17.64 -21.20
C GLU A 95 -17.02 17.59 -19.73
N ALA A 96 -15.90 18.22 -19.40
CA ALA A 96 -15.40 18.30 -18.02
C ALA A 96 -16.40 19.00 -17.09
N ARG A 97 -17.03 20.08 -17.55
CA ARG A 97 -18.07 20.81 -16.83
C ARG A 97 -19.29 19.90 -16.54
N LEU A 98 -19.76 19.19 -17.56
CA LEU A 98 -20.90 18.27 -17.44
C LEU A 98 -20.61 17.11 -16.48
N ILE A 99 -19.39 16.55 -16.54
CA ILE A 99 -18.96 15.52 -15.61
C ILE A 99 -18.89 16.05 -14.17
N THR A 100 -18.31 17.24 -13.97
CA THR A 100 -18.24 17.87 -12.65
C THR A 100 -19.64 18.09 -12.09
N ARG A 101 -20.57 18.62 -12.89
CA ARG A 101 -21.99 18.80 -12.51
C ARG A 101 -22.64 17.46 -12.13
N ALA A 102 -22.41 16.40 -12.90
CA ALA A 102 -22.96 15.06 -12.60
C ALA A 102 -22.40 14.51 -11.28
N ILE A 103 -21.10 14.67 -11.01
CA ILE A 103 -20.46 14.26 -9.75
C ILE A 103 -21.12 14.99 -8.58
N LEU A 104 -21.21 16.31 -8.63
CA LEU A 104 -21.81 17.12 -7.58
C LEU A 104 -23.30 16.80 -7.35
N SER A 105 -24.06 16.54 -8.42
CA SER A 105 -25.47 16.12 -8.30
C SER A 105 -25.60 14.79 -7.56
N ILE A 106 -24.74 13.82 -7.84
CA ILE A 106 -24.73 12.53 -7.13
C ILE A 106 -24.36 12.73 -5.64
N LEU A 107 -23.33 13.51 -5.35
CA LEU A 107 -22.91 13.78 -3.97
C LEU A 107 -23.97 14.56 -3.20
N GLY A 108 -24.65 15.50 -3.85
CA GLY A 108 -25.75 16.29 -3.28
C GLY A 108 -27.10 15.58 -3.21
N GLY A 109 -27.22 14.36 -3.73
CA GLY A 109 -28.45 13.59 -3.73
C GLY A 109 -29.52 14.13 -4.68
N LEU A 110 -29.12 14.88 -5.71
CA LEU A 110 -30.03 15.46 -6.71
C LEU A 110 -30.23 14.52 -7.90
N PRO A 111 -31.40 14.62 -8.59
CA PRO A 111 -31.57 13.95 -9.88
C PRO A 111 -30.52 14.38 -10.89
N GLN A 112 -30.05 13.47 -11.71
CA GLN A 112 -29.10 13.78 -12.78
C GLN A 112 -29.88 14.34 -13.98
N ASP A 113 -29.59 15.61 -14.31
CA ASP A 113 -30.16 16.26 -15.49
C ASP A 113 -29.46 15.86 -16.80
N TYR A 114 -28.36 15.14 -16.71
CA TYR A 114 -27.52 14.73 -17.83
C TYR A 114 -26.95 13.33 -17.62
N GLU A 115 -27.20 12.43 -18.56
CA GLU A 115 -26.52 11.12 -18.60
C GLU A 115 -25.18 11.28 -19.31
N VAL A 116 -24.09 11.21 -18.55
CA VAL A 116 -22.78 11.02 -19.14
C VAL A 116 -22.72 9.58 -19.67
N GLU A 117 -22.64 9.41 -20.97
CA GLU A 117 -22.34 8.11 -21.55
C GLU A 117 -20.98 7.66 -21.02
N LEU A 118 -20.97 6.65 -20.16
CA LEU A 118 -19.75 5.98 -19.79
C LEU A 118 -19.15 5.42 -21.07
N PRO A 119 -17.87 5.70 -21.39
CA PRO A 119 -17.27 5.16 -22.60
C PRO A 119 -17.54 3.67 -22.63
N SER A 120 -18.29 3.23 -23.66
CA SER A 120 -18.39 1.82 -23.96
C SER A 120 -16.98 1.31 -24.11
N ILE A 121 -16.62 0.25 -23.40
CA ILE A 121 -15.38 -0.50 -23.63
C ILE A 121 -15.50 -1.03 -25.06
N SER A 122 -15.10 -0.18 -26.03
CA SER A 122 -15.14 -0.51 -27.43
C SER A 122 -13.88 -1.25 -27.82
N GLU A 123 -14.09 -2.29 -28.58
CA GLU A 123 -13.15 -3.25 -29.13
C GLU A 123 -12.69 -4.31 -28.14
N GLN A 124 -13.53 -5.31 -27.98
CA GLN A 124 -13.14 -6.63 -27.59
C GLN A 124 -12.15 -7.18 -28.64
N VAL A 125 -10.88 -6.82 -28.51
CA VAL A 125 -9.85 -7.77 -28.90
C VAL A 125 -10.14 -8.99 -28.04
N SER A 126 -10.50 -10.09 -28.66
CA SER A 126 -10.82 -11.33 -27.96
C SER A 126 -9.54 -11.83 -27.27
N THR A 127 -9.31 -11.31 -26.08
CA THR A 127 -8.18 -11.64 -25.22
C THR A 127 -8.63 -12.62 -24.16
N ILE A 128 -7.82 -13.61 -23.90
CA ILE A 128 -7.97 -14.54 -22.78
C ILE A 128 -7.15 -13.98 -21.63
N GLU A 129 -7.78 -13.76 -20.49
CA GLU A 129 -7.09 -13.40 -19.25
C GLU A 129 -6.38 -14.63 -18.68
N ILE A 130 -5.14 -14.44 -18.27
CA ILE A 130 -4.36 -15.40 -17.50
C ILE A 130 -4.16 -14.81 -16.11
N PRO A 131 -5.10 -15.05 -15.17
CA PRO A 131 -5.03 -14.44 -13.85
C PRO A 131 -3.87 -14.96 -13.01
N PHE A 132 -3.43 -16.20 -13.30
CA PHE A 132 -2.32 -16.83 -12.60
C PHE A 132 -1.67 -17.92 -13.46
N PHE A 133 -0.35 -17.95 -13.46
CA PHE A 133 0.47 -18.98 -14.05
C PHE A 133 1.55 -19.41 -13.06
N ARG A 134 1.82 -20.72 -12.99
CA ARG A 134 2.96 -21.31 -12.32
C ARG A 134 3.71 -22.18 -13.30
N GLY A 135 5.02 -22.04 -13.35
CA GLY A 135 5.87 -22.87 -14.22
C GLY A 135 7.34 -22.78 -13.88
N THR A 136 8.15 -23.44 -14.68
CA THR A 136 9.61 -23.48 -14.56
C THR A 136 10.24 -22.77 -15.74
N ILE A 137 11.18 -21.87 -15.50
CA ILE A 137 11.88 -21.10 -16.53
C ILE A 137 12.81 -22.02 -17.31
N GLN A 138 12.57 -22.13 -18.61
CA GLN A 138 13.42 -22.86 -19.55
C GLN A 138 14.50 -21.93 -20.12
N SER A 139 14.10 -20.76 -20.59
CA SER A 139 15.03 -19.79 -21.17
C SER A 139 14.40 -18.39 -21.14
N TRP A 140 15.22 -17.36 -21.32
CA TRP A 140 14.76 -16.00 -21.46
C TRP A 140 15.68 -15.19 -22.36
N SER A 141 15.14 -14.13 -22.98
CA SER A 141 15.89 -13.16 -23.74
C SER A 141 15.41 -11.75 -23.42
N LYS A 142 16.34 -10.82 -23.21
CA LYS A 142 16.03 -9.42 -22.90
C LYS A 142 16.04 -8.61 -24.20
N HIS A 143 14.93 -7.91 -24.45
CA HIS A 143 14.76 -6.96 -25.54
C HIS A 143 14.67 -5.55 -25.00
N GLN A 144 14.70 -4.53 -25.87
CA GLN A 144 14.73 -3.11 -25.43
C GLN A 144 13.54 -2.68 -24.55
N LYS A 145 12.38 -3.30 -24.70
CA LYS A 145 11.13 -2.91 -24.02
C LYS A 145 10.44 -4.05 -23.23
N HIS A 146 10.93 -5.26 -23.37
CA HIS A 146 10.33 -6.43 -22.71
C HIS A 146 11.37 -7.55 -22.52
N THR A 147 11.09 -8.42 -21.58
CA THR A 147 11.80 -9.69 -21.41
C THR A 147 10.90 -10.80 -21.90
N HIS A 148 11.35 -11.55 -22.90
CA HIS A 148 10.69 -12.76 -23.35
C HIS A 148 11.11 -13.92 -22.46
N ILE A 149 10.15 -14.65 -21.89
CA ILE A 149 10.39 -15.78 -20.98
C ILE A 149 9.67 -17.00 -21.54
N ILE A 150 10.40 -18.10 -21.69
CA ILE A 150 9.84 -19.40 -22.04
C ILE A 150 9.80 -20.25 -20.79
N CYS A 151 8.62 -20.74 -20.45
CA CYS A 151 8.37 -21.56 -19.27
C CYS A 151 7.74 -22.89 -19.66
N PHE A 152 7.95 -23.91 -18.83
CA PHE A 152 7.12 -25.11 -18.82
C PHE A 152 6.11 -25.03 -17.68
N ASP A 153 4.84 -25.32 -17.98
CA ASP A 153 3.80 -25.47 -16.98
C ASP A 153 3.89 -26.83 -16.25
N GLU A 154 2.97 -27.08 -15.32
CA GLU A 154 2.90 -28.34 -14.57
C GLU A 154 2.67 -29.61 -15.46
N PHE A 155 2.14 -29.40 -16.67
CA PHE A 155 1.91 -30.46 -17.68
C PHE A 155 3.04 -30.55 -18.68
N GLN A 156 4.18 -29.89 -18.46
CA GLN A 156 5.33 -29.82 -19.37
C GLN A 156 5.00 -29.17 -20.74
N ARG A 157 3.98 -28.31 -20.79
CA ARG A 157 3.65 -27.55 -21.98
C ARG A 157 4.44 -26.25 -21.98
N GLU A 158 4.97 -25.90 -23.13
CA GLU A 158 5.70 -24.66 -23.33
C GLU A 158 4.72 -23.47 -23.37
N VAL A 159 5.00 -22.46 -22.58
CA VAL A 159 4.23 -21.21 -22.51
C VAL A 159 5.19 -20.03 -22.60
N HIS A 160 4.86 -19.07 -23.46
CA HIS A 160 5.66 -17.89 -23.73
C HIS A 160 5.05 -16.65 -23.09
N PHE A 161 5.89 -15.84 -22.45
CA PHE A 161 5.51 -14.57 -21.83
C PHE A 161 6.38 -13.43 -22.34
N ASP A 162 5.75 -12.33 -22.74
CA ASP A 162 6.40 -11.06 -23.03
C ASP A 162 6.10 -10.07 -21.88
N ILE A 163 7.07 -9.96 -20.97
CA ILE A 163 6.96 -9.10 -19.78
C ILE A 163 7.64 -7.77 -20.06
N GLN A 164 6.90 -6.67 -19.98
CA GLN A 164 7.44 -5.34 -20.23
C GLN A 164 8.51 -4.96 -19.20
N ASP A 165 9.51 -4.20 -19.64
CA ASP A 165 10.73 -3.83 -18.87
C ASP A 165 10.50 -2.96 -17.63
N ILE A 166 9.28 -2.45 -17.43
CA ILE A 166 8.90 -1.85 -16.13
C ILE A 166 9.05 -2.85 -14.97
N HIS A 167 9.24 -4.11 -15.29
CA HIS A 167 9.36 -5.17 -14.32
C HIS A 167 10.83 -5.46 -14.00
N GLU A 168 11.48 -4.52 -13.31
CA GLU A 168 12.78 -4.77 -12.68
C GLU A 168 12.79 -6.03 -11.82
N SER A 169 11.61 -6.54 -11.43
CA SER A 169 11.47 -7.82 -10.74
C SER A 169 12.01 -9.02 -11.50
N CYS A 170 12.19 -8.91 -12.82
CA CYS A 170 12.75 -9.96 -13.66
C CYS A 170 14.26 -9.79 -13.92
N HIS A 171 14.96 -8.92 -13.20
CA HIS A 171 16.39 -8.67 -13.45
C HIS A 171 17.28 -9.91 -13.29
N LYS A 172 16.88 -10.86 -12.49
CA LYS A 172 17.66 -12.05 -12.19
C LYS A 172 16.86 -13.31 -12.37
N LEU A 173 16.90 -13.83 -13.59
CA LEU A 173 16.33 -15.12 -13.94
C LEU A 173 17.43 -16.17 -14.03
N TRP A 174 17.08 -17.43 -13.82
CA TRP A 174 17.97 -18.55 -14.07
C TRP A 174 17.18 -19.76 -14.57
N HIS A 175 17.85 -20.61 -15.31
CA HIS A 175 17.28 -21.86 -15.82
C HIS A 175 16.86 -22.77 -14.66
N GLY A 176 15.65 -23.31 -14.74
CA GLY A 176 15.10 -24.17 -13.71
C GLY A 176 14.44 -23.44 -12.53
N ALA A 177 14.47 -22.10 -12.51
CA ALA A 177 13.74 -21.34 -11.48
C ALA A 177 12.24 -21.54 -11.61
N THR A 178 11.55 -21.71 -10.47
CA THR A 178 10.10 -21.63 -10.43
C THR A 178 9.66 -20.18 -10.54
N ILE A 179 8.65 -19.92 -11.35
CA ILE A 179 8.08 -18.58 -11.53
C ILE A 179 6.55 -18.62 -11.38
N HIS A 180 6.01 -17.62 -10.65
CA HIS A 180 4.61 -17.25 -10.74
C HIS A 180 4.47 -15.96 -11.55
N ILE A 181 3.49 -15.93 -12.45
CA ILE A 181 3.13 -14.73 -13.21
C ILE A 181 1.63 -14.51 -13.03
N THR A 182 1.24 -13.30 -12.66
CA THR A 182 -0.16 -12.95 -12.43
C THR A 182 -0.65 -11.91 -13.42
N ASN A 183 -1.94 -11.95 -13.74
CA ASN A 183 -2.64 -10.92 -14.51
C ASN A 183 -2.01 -10.62 -15.89
N CYS A 184 -1.71 -11.64 -16.67
CA CYS A 184 -1.34 -11.51 -18.07
C CYS A 184 -2.57 -11.64 -18.97
N VAL A 185 -2.46 -11.16 -20.19
CA VAL A 185 -3.45 -11.33 -21.23
C VAL A 185 -2.84 -12.03 -22.45
N LYS A 186 -3.63 -12.82 -23.13
CA LYS A 186 -3.22 -13.51 -24.36
C LYS A 186 -4.29 -13.28 -25.42
N SER A 187 -3.89 -12.85 -26.62
CA SER A 187 -4.80 -12.85 -27.76
C SER A 187 -5.13 -14.29 -28.16
N ILE A 188 -6.34 -14.53 -28.63
CA ILE A 188 -6.78 -15.87 -29.09
C ILE A 188 -5.83 -16.43 -30.16
N ASP A 189 -5.34 -15.56 -31.04
CA ASP A 189 -4.47 -15.93 -32.16
C ASP A 189 -2.96 -15.89 -31.81
N SER A 190 -2.59 -15.52 -30.59
CA SER A 190 -1.19 -15.41 -30.16
C SER A 190 -0.73 -16.65 -29.38
N VAL A 191 0.49 -17.03 -29.55
CA VAL A 191 1.17 -18.04 -28.70
C VAL A 191 1.66 -17.40 -27.40
N HIS A 192 1.90 -16.09 -27.41
CA HIS A 192 2.52 -15.33 -26.34
C HIS A 192 1.48 -14.66 -25.45
N ALA A 193 1.66 -14.77 -24.15
CA ALA A 193 0.97 -13.96 -23.15
C ALA A 193 1.75 -12.66 -22.91
N ILE A 194 1.04 -11.57 -22.79
CA ILE A 194 1.60 -10.21 -22.64
C ILE A 194 1.28 -9.69 -21.26
N SER A 195 2.24 -9.02 -20.64
CA SER A 195 2.04 -8.36 -19.34
C SER A 195 1.07 -7.17 -19.44
N THR A 196 0.33 -6.96 -18.36
CA THR A 196 -0.51 -5.78 -18.13
C THR A 196 0.12 -4.89 -17.03
N ASP A 197 -0.47 -3.74 -16.76
CA ASP A 197 -0.04 -2.87 -15.65
C ASP A 197 -0.18 -3.54 -14.27
N SER A 198 -1.03 -4.56 -14.15
CA SER A 198 -1.24 -5.32 -12.93
C SER A 198 -0.42 -6.63 -12.86
N THR A 199 0.38 -6.92 -13.88
CA THR A 199 1.22 -8.13 -13.89
C THR A 199 2.29 -8.07 -12.82
N ILE A 200 2.45 -9.17 -12.09
CA ILE A 200 3.50 -9.37 -11.09
C ILE A 200 4.19 -10.70 -11.38
N CYS A 201 5.54 -10.70 -11.42
CA CYS A 201 6.38 -11.89 -11.58
C CYS A 201 7.09 -12.20 -10.27
N ILE A 202 6.95 -13.41 -9.76
CA ILE A 202 7.55 -13.87 -8.51
C ILE A 202 8.48 -15.04 -8.81
N ILE A 203 9.78 -14.90 -8.49
CA ILE A 203 10.80 -15.91 -8.69
C ILE A 203 10.95 -16.73 -7.41
N GLU A 204 10.97 -18.04 -7.51
CA GLU A 204 11.00 -18.99 -6.39
C GLU A 204 9.95 -18.69 -5.32
N PRO A 205 8.65 -18.71 -5.67
CA PRO A 205 7.56 -18.29 -4.79
C PRO A 205 7.39 -19.16 -3.54
N ASP A 206 7.94 -20.38 -3.55
CA ASP A 206 7.85 -21.30 -2.42
C ASP A 206 8.75 -20.89 -1.25
N LEU A 207 9.71 -19.98 -1.48
CA LEU A 207 10.51 -19.36 -0.43
C LEU A 207 9.78 -18.11 0.07
N LEU A 208 9.31 -18.17 1.31
CA LEU A 208 8.52 -17.11 1.91
C LEU A 208 9.41 -16.11 2.67
N TYR A 209 9.28 -14.84 2.31
CA TYR A 209 9.93 -13.73 3.03
C TYR A 209 8.90 -12.99 3.88
N THR A 210 9.34 -12.46 5.02
CA THR A 210 8.44 -11.68 5.87
C THR A 210 8.24 -10.27 5.33
N ALA A 211 7.06 -9.69 5.55
CA ALA A 211 6.80 -8.29 5.22
C ALA A 211 7.83 -7.35 5.86
N THR A 212 8.32 -7.69 7.06
CA THR A 212 9.36 -6.94 7.77
C THR A 212 10.72 -7.02 7.07
N ASP A 213 11.13 -8.20 6.56
CA ASP A 213 12.39 -8.33 5.81
C ASP A 213 12.42 -7.41 4.58
N LEU A 214 11.30 -7.32 3.86
CA LEU A 214 11.18 -6.43 2.70
C LEU A 214 11.21 -4.95 3.12
N ALA A 215 10.49 -4.60 4.17
CA ALA A 215 10.47 -3.25 4.72
C ALA A 215 11.87 -2.79 5.17
N GLU A 216 12.65 -3.66 5.81
CA GLU A 216 14.01 -3.38 6.27
C GLU A 216 14.97 -3.01 5.13
N CYS A 217 14.72 -3.49 3.90
CA CYS A 217 15.51 -3.09 2.73
C CYS A 217 15.33 -1.62 2.35
N CYS A 218 14.25 -0.98 2.77
CA CYS A 218 13.94 0.40 2.37
C CYS A 218 14.54 1.47 3.29
N GLY A 219 14.89 1.11 4.54
CA GLY A 219 15.35 2.09 5.52
C GLY A 219 14.39 3.29 5.64
N ASN A 220 14.89 4.41 6.12
CA ASN A 220 14.15 5.69 6.19
C ASN A 220 14.42 6.59 4.97
N GLY A 221 15.11 6.08 3.93
CA GLY A 221 15.55 6.84 2.76
C GLY A 221 14.90 6.39 1.46
N GLU A 222 15.31 7.04 0.37
CA GLU A 222 14.82 6.75 -0.98
C GLU A 222 15.44 5.48 -1.59
N HIS A 223 16.60 5.05 -1.06
CA HIS A 223 17.36 3.94 -1.63
C HIS A 223 17.00 2.60 -0.99
N ILE A 224 16.82 1.60 -1.84
CA ILE A 224 16.66 0.20 -1.42
C ILE A 224 18.05 -0.38 -1.22
N SER A 225 18.31 -0.91 -0.02
CA SER A 225 19.56 -1.60 0.30
C SER A 225 19.29 -3.01 0.81
N ILE A 226 19.43 -3.98 -0.06
CA ILE A 226 19.30 -5.40 0.31
C ILE A 226 20.47 -5.81 1.23
N GLY A 227 21.65 -5.24 1.00
CA GLY A 227 22.83 -5.45 1.86
C GLY A 227 22.56 -5.07 3.32
N SER A 228 21.91 -3.91 3.56
CA SER A 228 21.56 -3.47 4.91
C SER A 228 20.63 -4.45 5.64
N MET A 229 19.67 -5.06 4.96
CA MET A 229 18.81 -6.10 5.54
C MET A 229 19.62 -7.32 5.97
N PHE A 230 20.52 -7.80 5.10
CA PHE A 230 21.41 -8.92 5.43
C PHE A 230 22.29 -8.63 6.63
N ILE A 231 22.93 -7.45 6.68
CA ILE A 231 23.76 -7.02 7.80
C ILE A 231 22.96 -7.01 9.11
N ARG A 232 21.74 -6.48 9.09
CA ARG A 232 20.86 -6.46 10.27
C ARG A 232 20.56 -7.85 10.82
N LYS A 233 20.42 -8.87 9.96
CA LYS A 233 20.22 -10.27 10.39
C LYS A 233 21.40 -10.82 11.20
N PHE A 234 22.61 -10.34 10.94
CA PHE A 234 23.83 -10.73 11.64
C PHE A 234 24.26 -9.74 12.75
N SER A 235 23.66 -8.56 12.78
CA SER A 235 23.91 -7.56 13.81
C SER A 235 23.28 -7.97 15.14
N LYS A 236 23.89 -7.53 16.25
CA LYS A 236 23.26 -7.65 17.56
C LYS A 236 21.99 -6.80 17.56
N LYS A 237 20.84 -7.41 17.83
CA LYS A 237 19.60 -6.66 18.04
C LYS A 237 19.83 -5.71 19.22
N GLN A 238 19.82 -4.41 18.94
CA GLN A 238 19.83 -3.40 19.99
C GLN A 238 18.45 -3.40 20.64
N SER A 239 18.40 -3.71 21.93
CA SER A 239 17.21 -3.46 22.74
C SER A 239 17.30 -2.03 23.29
N GLY A 240 16.23 -1.28 23.15
CA GLY A 240 16.13 0.07 23.69
C GLY A 240 14.74 0.34 24.25
N ILE A 241 14.61 1.39 25.04
CA ILE A 241 13.34 1.80 25.65
C ILE A 241 12.23 1.95 24.60
N ALA A 242 12.54 2.54 23.45
CA ALA A 242 11.55 2.74 22.38
C ALA A 242 11.02 1.42 21.79
N LEU A 243 11.88 0.41 21.61
CA LEU A 243 11.47 -0.91 21.14
C LEU A 243 10.61 -1.63 22.18
N LEU A 244 11.03 -1.57 23.46
CA LEU A 244 10.29 -2.16 24.56
C LEU A 244 8.93 -1.48 24.74
N ALA A 245 8.86 -0.16 24.63
CA ALA A 245 7.59 0.58 24.64
C ALA A 245 6.68 0.16 23.51
N GLY A 246 7.18 -0.04 22.29
CA GLY A 246 6.42 -0.54 21.16
C GLY A 246 5.78 -1.91 21.43
N ILE A 247 6.53 -2.83 22.05
CA ILE A 247 6.02 -4.16 22.44
C ILE A 247 4.94 -4.04 23.52
N ILE A 248 5.17 -3.20 24.54
CA ILE A 248 4.21 -2.97 25.63
C ILE A 248 2.90 -2.41 25.08
N VAL A 249 2.98 -1.43 24.19
CA VAL A 249 1.80 -0.79 23.58
C VAL A 249 1.07 -1.77 22.67
N GLY A 250 1.77 -2.64 21.94
CA GLY A 250 1.15 -3.74 21.19
C GLY A 250 0.38 -4.69 22.11
N ASN A 251 1.02 -5.16 23.21
CA ASN A 251 0.36 -6.03 24.19
C ASN A 251 -0.85 -5.34 24.88
N TRP A 252 -0.78 -4.04 25.10
CA TRP A 252 -1.92 -3.28 25.62
C TRP A 252 -3.05 -3.24 24.59
N LEU A 253 -2.74 -2.96 23.34
CA LEU A 253 -3.71 -2.92 22.25
C LEU A 253 -4.45 -4.26 22.09
N ASP A 254 -3.72 -5.37 22.13
CA ASP A 254 -4.30 -6.72 22.07
C ASP A 254 -5.33 -6.96 23.18
N LYS A 255 -5.01 -6.53 24.40
CA LYS A 255 -5.93 -6.67 25.53
C LYS A 255 -7.14 -5.75 25.42
N GLU A 256 -6.94 -4.51 25.00
CA GLU A 256 -8.02 -3.55 24.83
C GLU A 256 -9.02 -4.02 23.75
N ILE A 257 -8.52 -4.51 22.62
CA ILE A 257 -9.34 -5.07 21.54
C ILE A 257 -10.07 -6.35 22.00
N SER A 258 -9.43 -7.19 22.79
CA SER A 258 -10.08 -8.42 23.34
C SER A 258 -11.06 -8.15 24.51
N GLY A 259 -11.20 -6.89 24.92
CA GLY A 259 -12.07 -6.50 26.04
C GLY A 259 -11.50 -6.81 27.43
N GLU A 260 -10.21 -7.14 27.52
CA GLU A 260 -9.50 -7.42 28.76
C GLU A 260 -8.87 -6.16 29.36
N HIS A 261 -9.58 -5.07 29.49
CA HIS A 261 -9.04 -3.78 29.96
C HIS A 261 -8.02 -3.93 31.07
N ALA A 262 -6.77 -3.59 30.79
CA ALA A 262 -5.67 -3.63 31.75
C ALA A 262 -5.00 -2.26 31.85
N SER A 263 -4.60 -1.89 33.06
CA SER A 263 -3.88 -0.64 33.27
C SER A 263 -2.50 -0.66 32.57
N PRO A 264 -1.97 0.48 32.14
CA PRO A 264 -0.62 0.54 31.56
C PRO A 264 0.45 -0.09 32.46
N GLN A 265 0.34 0.10 33.77
CA GLN A 265 1.28 -0.45 34.77
C GLN A 265 1.24 -1.98 34.79
N GLU A 266 0.05 -2.60 34.73
CA GLU A 266 -0.11 -4.05 34.68
C GLU A 266 0.52 -4.63 33.42
N ILE A 267 0.32 -3.99 32.26
CA ILE A 267 0.91 -4.42 30.99
C ILE A 267 2.41 -4.29 31.00
N ILE A 268 2.97 -3.16 31.51
CA ILE A 268 4.41 -2.95 31.64
C ILE A 268 5.00 -4.08 32.49
N ALA A 269 4.43 -4.34 33.68
CA ALA A 269 4.91 -5.37 34.57
C ALA A 269 4.83 -6.78 33.96
N ALA A 270 3.73 -7.11 33.30
CA ALA A 270 3.54 -8.38 32.62
C ALA A 270 4.54 -8.58 31.46
N THR A 271 4.76 -7.54 30.66
CA THR A 271 5.71 -7.58 29.53
C THR A 271 7.16 -7.72 30.01
N ILE A 272 7.58 -6.96 31.02
CA ILE A 272 8.91 -7.11 31.65
C ILE A 272 9.11 -8.52 32.18
N LYS A 273 8.10 -9.09 32.84
CA LYS A 273 8.16 -10.45 33.36
C LYS A 273 8.25 -11.50 32.25
N SER A 274 7.58 -11.31 31.14
CA SER A 274 7.61 -12.26 30.01
C SER A 274 8.91 -12.18 29.20
N MET A 275 9.59 -11.02 29.17
CA MET A 275 10.79 -10.76 28.39
C MET A 275 11.94 -10.18 29.24
N PRO A 276 12.38 -10.87 30.33
CA PRO A 276 13.28 -10.28 31.32
C PRO A 276 14.65 -9.89 30.76
N LEU A 277 15.22 -10.67 29.84
CA LEU A 277 16.52 -10.35 29.25
C LEU A 277 16.47 -9.11 28.37
N GLN A 278 15.39 -8.94 27.63
CA GLN A 278 15.20 -7.79 26.77
C GLN A 278 14.94 -6.53 27.62
N ALA A 279 14.14 -6.65 28.66
CA ALA A 279 13.87 -5.58 29.61
C ALA A 279 15.17 -5.14 30.32
N LEU A 280 15.98 -6.07 30.85
CA LEU A 280 17.27 -5.76 31.51
C LEU A 280 18.27 -5.12 30.56
N SER A 281 18.22 -5.41 29.27
CA SER A 281 19.12 -4.76 28.29
C SER A 281 18.66 -3.35 27.90
N ALA A 282 17.36 -3.04 28.04
CA ALA A 282 16.78 -1.74 27.73
C ALA A 282 16.75 -0.79 28.96
N ILE A 283 16.49 -1.32 30.15
CA ILE A 283 16.33 -0.58 31.41
C ILE A 283 17.58 -0.78 32.27
N ARG A 284 18.37 0.26 32.42
CA ARG A 284 19.64 0.24 33.16
C ARG A 284 19.51 0.74 34.60
N ASP A 285 18.61 1.69 34.78
CA ASP A 285 18.38 2.38 36.05
C ASP A 285 16.91 2.85 36.18
N GLN A 286 16.62 3.47 37.31
CA GLN A 286 15.29 4.00 37.63
C GLN A 286 14.84 5.09 36.62
N SER A 287 15.77 5.90 36.11
CA SER A 287 15.44 6.94 35.11
C SER A 287 14.98 6.34 33.78
N ASP A 288 15.56 5.20 33.37
CA ASP A 288 15.14 4.49 32.17
C ASP A 288 13.75 3.87 32.34
N MET A 289 13.42 3.41 33.56
CA MET A 289 12.06 2.91 33.87
C MET A 289 11.04 4.03 33.83
N GLU A 290 11.32 5.18 34.42
CA GLU A 290 10.43 6.36 34.37
C GLU A 290 10.19 6.85 32.92
N LYS A 291 11.22 6.86 32.08
CA LYS A 291 11.08 7.18 30.65
C LYS A 291 10.21 6.17 29.92
N LEU A 292 10.37 4.86 30.22
CA LEU A 292 9.54 3.81 29.63
C LEU A 292 8.07 4.00 30.00
N GLU A 293 7.78 4.20 31.28
CA GLU A 293 6.42 4.42 31.78
C GLU A 293 5.76 5.63 31.14
N LEU A 294 6.47 6.78 31.10
CA LEU A 294 5.98 7.99 30.47
C LEU A 294 5.68 7.78 28.98
N LEU A 295 6.62 7.16 28.25
CA LEU A 295 6.46 6.90 26.82
C LEU A 295 5.28 5.96 26.56
N CYS A 296 5.09 4.91 27.36
CA CYS A 296 3.94 4.00 27.22
C CYS A 296 2.64 4.74 27.49
N GLN A 297 2.57 5.60 28.53
CA GLN A 297 1.38 6.38 28.83
C GLN A 297 1.02 7.33 27.69
N GLU A 298 1.98 8.07 27.14
CA GLU A 298 1.77 8.96 26.00
C GLU A 298 1.23 8.21 24.77
N LEU A 299 1.83 7.07 24.43
CA LEU A 299 1.42 6.26 23.29
C LEU A 299 0.01 5.68 23.48
N ILE A 300 -0.29 5.13 24.65
CA ILE A 300 -1.63 4.61 24.98
C ILE A 300 -2.68 5.71 24.92
N GLN A 301 -2.39 6.87 25.51
CA GLN A 301 -3.32 8.00 25.50
C GLN A 301 -3.65 8.47 24.08
N SER A 302 -2.68 8.41 23.16
CA SER A 302 -2.90 8.79 21.76
C SER A 302 -3.72 7.76 20.98
N LEU A 303 -3.70 6.49 21.40
CA LEU A 303 -4.41 5.40 20.72
C LEU A 303 -5.88 5.26 21.10
N HIS A 304 -6.29 5.70 22.30
CA HIS A 304 -7.69 5.60 22.73
C HIS A 304 -8.70 6.21 21.74
N PRO A 305 -8.53 7.48 21.26
CA PRO A 305 -9.46 8.05 20.31
C PRO A 305 -9.52 7.33 18.97
N VAL A 306 -8.40 6.66 18.61
CA VAL A 306 -8.33 5.88 17.36
C VAL A 306 -9.12 4.59 17.50
N LEU A 307 -9.01 3.90 18.65
CA LEU A 307 -9.78 2.68 18.92
C LEU A 307 -11.29 2.94 18.88
N ASP A 308 -11.73 4.07 19.45
CA ASP A 308 -13.13 4.49 19.39
C ASP A 308 -13.64 4.72 17.96
N SER A 309 -12.72 4.95 17.00
CA SER A 309 -13.05 5.16 15.59
C SER A 309 -13.09 3.87 14.76
N PHE A 310 -12.80 2.72 15.35
CA PHE A 310 -12.85 1.44 14.64
C PHE A 310 -14.31 1.06 14.37
N ASP A 311 -14.61 0.84 13.09
CA ASP A 311 -15.95 0.56 12.57
C ASP A 311 -16.13 -0.92 12.16
N GLY A 312 -15.19 -1.79 12.48
CA GLY A 312 -15.27 -3.22 12.21
C GLY A 312 -16.15 -3.97 13.22
N ASP A 313 -16.92 -4.95 12.76
CA ASP A 313 -17.72 -5.83 13.63
C ASP A 313 -16.85 -6.83 14.36
N ASP A 314 -15.76 -7.26 13.75
CA ASP A 314 -14.75 -8.14 14.35
C ASP A 314 -13.36 -7.52 14.13
N VAL A 315 -12.60 -7.39 15.21
CA VAL A 315 -11.24 -6.84 15.20
C VAL A 315 -10.30 -7.86 15.79
N SER A 316 -9.38 -8.35 14.98
CA SER A 316 -8.36 -9.31 15.39
C SER A 316 -6.96 -8.69 15.31
N THR A 317 -6.10 -9.11 16.25
CA THR A 317 -4.70 -8.68 16.33
C THR A 317 -3.75 -9.83 16.02
N GLU A 318 -2.52 -9.51 15.61
CA GLU A 318 -1.43 -10.47 15.43
C GLU A 318 -1.77 -11.63 14.46
N THR A 319 -2.73 -11.42 13.54
CA THR A 319 -3.18 -12.45 12.60
C THR A 319 -2.11 -12.76 11.57
N THR A 320 -1.70 -14.03 11.48
CA THR A 320 -0.63 -14.49 10.57
C THR A 320 -1.20 -15.00 9.27
N PHE A 321 -0.63 -14.54 8.17
CA PHE A 321 -0.95 -14.96 6.81
C PHE A 321 0.26 -15.53 6.08
N LEU A 322 0.01 -16.55 5.26
CA LEU A 322 0.96 -17.14 4.33
C LEU A 322 0.41 -16.98 2.90
N ALA A 323 1.21 -16.43 2.01
CA ALA A 323 0.85 -16.27 0.60
C ALA A 323 1.92 -16.86 -0.34
N PRO A 324 1.96 -18.19 -0.51
CA PRO A 324 2.88 -18.83 -1.46
C PRO A 324 2.70 -18.29 -2.89
N LYS A 325 1.50 -17.80 -3.24
CA LYS A 325 1.25 -17.14 -4.52
C LYS A 325 2.24 -16.01 -4.79
N TYR A 326 2.63 -15.27 -3.75
CA TYR A 326 3.53 -14.10 -3.81
C TYR A 326 4.90 -14.34 -3.16
N GLY A 327 5.13 -15.52 -2.59
CA GLY A 327 6.35 -15.82 -1.84
C GLY A 327 6.51 -14.96 -0.60
N LEU A 328 5.41 -14.71 0.11
CA LEU A 328 5.33 -13.82 1.26
C LEU A 328 4.67 -14.49 2.47
N MET A 329 5.07 -14.04 3.64
CA MET A 329 4.42 -14.30 4.91
C MET A 329 4.42 -13.03 5.78
N GLY A 330 3.47 -12.92 6.68
CA GLY A 330 3.41 -11.75 7.56
C GLY A 330 2.38 -11.91 8.66
N ARG A 331 2.56 -11.11 9.70
CA ARG A 331 1.66 -10.98 10.83
C ARG A 331 1.14 -9.55 10.85
N LEU A 332 -0.17 -9.41 10.73
CA LEU A 332 -0.84 -8.12 10.71
C LEU A 332 -1.05 -7.65 12.15
N ASP A 333 -0.75 -6.39 12.43
CA ASP A 333 -0.99 -5.85 13.78
C ASP A 333 -2.49 -5.82 14.09
N ILE A 334 -3.32 -5.32 13.16
CA ILE A 334 -4.78 -5.26 13.32
C ILE A 334 -5.44 -5.62 11.98
N LEU A 335 -6.43 -6.50 12.04
CA LEU A 335 -7.34 -6.81 10.94
C LEU A 335 -8.78 -6.55 11.39
N MET A 336 -9.51 -5.71 10.65
CA MET A 336 -10.93 -5.47 10.87
C MET A 336 -11.76 -6.14 9.78
N GLU A 337 -12.82 -6.81 10.20
CA GLU A 337 -13.78 -7.51 9.37
C GLU A 337 -15.19 -6.95 9.58
N TYR A 338 -16.05 -7.09 8.58
CA TYR A 338 -17.36 -6.45 8.57
C TYR A 338 -18.44 -7.50 8.28
N ALA A 339 -19.46 -7.56 9.10
CA ALA A 339 -20.54 -8.55 8.99
C ALA A 339 -21.45 -8.27 7.78
N ASP A 340 -21.61 -7.01 7.42
CA ASP A 340 -22.42 -6.56 6.28
C ASP A 340 -21.71 -6.73 4.92
N ASP A 341 -20.36 -6.77 4.91
CA ASP A 341 -19.54 -7.02 3.72
C ASP A 341 -18.37 -7.95 4.04
N PRO A 342 -18.55 -9.27 3.92
CA PRO A 342 -17.49 -10.25 4.20
C PRO A 342 -16.24 -10.12 3.33
N LEU A 343 -16.31 -9.41 2.19
CA LEU A 343 -15.15 -9.13 1.36
C LEU A 343 -14.37 -7.89 1.82
N ARG A 344 -14.98 -7.03 2.63
CA ARG A 344 -14.31 -5.86 3.19
C ARG A 344 -13.37 -6.29 4.31
N LYS A 345 -12.07 -6.06 4.14
CA LYS A 345 -11.01 -6.37 5.10
C LYS A 345 -10.10 -5.17 5.22
N THR A 346 -10.11 -4.51 6.37
CA THR A 346 -9.24 -3.36 6.64
C THR A 346 -8.05 -3.79 7.48
N VAL A 347 -6.84 -3.46 7.03
CA VAL A 347 -5.60 -3.72 7.78
C VAL A 347 -5.01 -2.43 8.31
N ILE A 348 -4.55 -2.46 9.57
CA ILE A 348 -3.87 -1.35 10.20
C ILE A 348 -2.52 -1.84 10.73
N GLU A 349 -1.46 -1.18 10.34
CA GLU A 349 -0.10 -1.39 10.87
C GLU A 349 0.22 -0.33 11.89
N LEU A 350 0.53 -0.72 13.12
CA LEU A 350 0.86 0.16 14.23
C LEU A 350 2.34 0.54 14.23
N LYS A 351 2.63 1.81 14.38
CA LYS A 351 3.98 2.36 14.50
C LYS A 351 4.10 3.23 15.75
N SER A 352 4.93 2.78 16.70
CA SER A 352 5.27 3.53 17.92
C SER A 352 6.34 4.62 17.68
N GLY A 353 6.91 4.69 16.47
CA GLY A 353 7.88 5.71 16.06
C GLY A 353 7.22 7.01 15.58
N ASN A 354 8.07 8.00 15.26
CA ASN A 354 7.60 9.26 14.69
C ASN A 354 7.19 9.08 13.22
N ALA A 355 6.08 9.69 12.83
CA ALA A 355 5.75 9.90 11.43
C ALA A 355 6.74 10.91 10.80
N PRO A 356 7.02 10.81 9.48
CA PRO A 356 7.68 11.91 8.79
C PRO A 356 6.74 13.10 8.65
N SER A 357 7.28 14.28 8.36
CA SER A 357 6.48 15.47 8.09
C SER A 357 5.50 15.22 6.94
N ILE A 358 4.27 15.73 7.07
CA ILE A 358 3.27 15.68 6.02
C ILE A 358 3.84 16.35 4.76
N GLY A 359 3.68 15.71 3.61
CA GLY A 359 4.18 16.21 2.33
C GLY A 359 5.56 15.70 1.92
N LEU A 360 6.24 14.90 2.76
CA LEU A 360 7.43 14.18 2.29
C LEU A 360 7.02 13.13 1.26
N PRO A 361 7.66 13.14 0.06
CA PRO A 361 7.32 12.18 -0.98
C PRO A 361 7.83 10.78 -0.62
N VAL A 362 7.03 9.77 -0.94
CA VAL A 362 7.44 8.36 -0.94
C VAL A 362 7.61 7.92 -2.39
N ASN A 363 8.83 7.56 -2.78
CA ASN A 363 9.10 7.06 -4.13
C ASN A 363 8.83 5.56 -4.21
N LEU A 364 7.89 5.18 -5.06
CA LEU A 364 7.52 3.79 -5.36
C LEU A 364 7.61 3.55 -6.87
N SER A 365 8.71 2.94 -7.33
CA SER A 365 8.93 2.60 -8.75
C SER A 365 8.65 3.77 -9.71
N GLY A 366 9.14 4.97 -9.36
CA GLY A 366 8.93 6.20 -10.13
C GLY A 366 7.59 6.90 -9.85
N PHE A 367 6.74 6.36 -8.97
CA PHE A 367 5.54 7.01 -8.50
C PHE A 367 5.79 7.66 -7.13
N ILE A 368 5.60 8.97 -7.04
CA ILE A 368 5.84 9.75 -5.81
C ILE A 368 4.51 9.95 -5.09
N LEU A 369 4.43 9.45 -3.86
CA LEU A 369 3.27 9.62 -2.98
C LEU A 369 3.59 10.62 -1.86
N PRO A 370 2.97 11.79 -1.81
CA PRO A 370 3.05 12.67 -0.65
C PRO A 370 2.10 12.16 0.45
N MET A 371 2.64 11.36 1.39
CA MET A 371 1.80 10.66 2.37
C MET A 371 2.07 11.03 3.82
N GLY A 372 3.20 11.64 4.14
CA GLY A 372 3.63 11.71 5.54
C GLY A 372 3.83 10.32 6.17
N ALA A 373 4.36 9.37 5.39
CA ALA A 373 4.66 8.01 5.82
C ALA A 373 6.07 7.60 5.35
N TRP A 374 6.76 6.75 6.12
CA TRP A 374 8.05 6.22 5.73
C TRP A 374 7.89 5.14 4.66
N LYS A 375 8.81 5.10 3.68
CA LYS A 375 8.78 4.13 2.58
C LYS A 375 8.73 2.68 3.07
N ASN A 376 9.54 2.33 4.06
CA ASN A 376 9.55 0.99 4.66
C ASN A 376 8.18 0.59 5.22
N HIS A 377 7.46 1.51 5.86
CA HIS A 377 6.11 1.23 6.38
C HIS A 377 5.10 1.06 5.25
N VAL A 378 5.21 1.84 4.18
CA VAL A 378 4.35 1.68 2.99
C VAL A 378 4.59 0.34 2.30
N ILE A 379 5.85 -0.11 2.18
CA ILE A 379 6.19 -1.43 1.63
C ILE A 379 5.66 -2.55 2.51
N GLN A 380 5.73 -2.42 3.84
CA GLN A 380 5.17 -3.40 4.76
C GLN A 380 3.66 -3.56 4.55
N VAL A 381 2.93 -2.46 4.44
CA VAL A 381 1.48 -2.47 4.15
C VAL A 381 1.19 -3.01 2.75
N ALA A 382 2.04 -2.74 1.75
CA ALA A 382 1.90 -3.32 0.43
C ALA A 382 2.04 -4.86 0.45
N CYS A 383 2.95 -5.39 1.28
CA CYS A 383 3.05 -6.84 1.53
C CYS A 383 1.76 -7.38 2.17
N TYR A 384 1.20 -6.69 3.16
CA TYR A 384 -0.07 -7.09 3.77
C TYR A 384 -1.23 -7.09 2.76
N ASN A 385 -1.26 -6.13 1.85
CA ASN A 385 -2.22 -6.15 0.76
C ASN A 385 -2.09 -7.40 -0.12
N LEU A 386 -0.87 -7.83 -0.44
CA LEU A 386 -0.63 -9.07 -1.19
C LEU A 386 -1.04 -10.32 -0.40
N LEU A 387 -0.78 -10.35 0.92
CA LEU A 387 -1.20 -11.43 1.81
C LEU A 387 -2.73 -11.56 1.83
N LEU A 388 -3.42 -10.44 2.04
CA LEU A 388 -4.88 -10.40 2.08
C LEU A 388 -5.51 -10.70 0.71
N ASP A 389 -4.94 -10.23 -0.41
CA ASP A 389 -5.42 -10.55 -1.76
C ASP A 389 -5.25 -12.03 -2.10
N SER A 390 -4.26 -12.70 -1.47
CA SER A 390 -4.09 -14.15 -1.61
C SER A 390 -5.12 -14.93 -0.78
N ALA A 391 -5.43 -14.45 0.42
CA ALA A 391 -6.34 -15.12 1.35
C ALA A 391 -7.82 -14.85 1.01
N PHE A 392 -8.11 -13.64 0.55
CA PHE A 392 -9.47 -13.17 0.26
C PHE A 392 -9.55 -12.60 -1.17
N PRO A 393 -9.74 -13.45 -2.19
CA PRO A 393 -9.87 -12.99 -3.57
C PRO A 393 -11.02 -11.98 -3.72
N ASN A 394 -10.78 -10.91 -4.49
CA ASN A 394 -11.73 -9.81 -4.71
C ASN A 394 -12.09 -9.00 -3.46
N ARG A 395 -11.23 -9.03 -2.43
CA ARG A 395 -11.46 -8.22 -1.24
C ARG A 395 -11.57 -6.73 -1.57
N SER A 396 -12.41 -6.07 -0.83
CA SER A 396 -12.45 -4.62 -0.65
C SER A 396 -11.85 -4.24 0.72
N GLY A 397 -11.79 -2.95 1.03
CA GLY A 397 -11.33 -2.44 2.31
C GLY A 397 -10.01 -1.68 2.22
N GLU A 398 -9.67 -1.08 3.33
CA GLU A 398 -8.60 -0.11 3.41
C GLU A 398 -7.31 -0.72 3.96
N SER A 399 -6.24 0.03 3.79
CA SER A 399 -4.96 -0.25 4.40
C SER A 399 -4.45 1.02 5.05
N ARG A 400 -4.14 0.95 6.34
CA ARG A 400 -3.82 2.12 7.16
C ARG A 400 -2.50 1.92 7.90
N LEU A 401 -1.76 3.02 8.07
CA LEU A 401 -0.66 3.13 9.02
C LEU A 401 -1.15 3.96 10.20
N LEU A 402 -0.90 3.49 11.41
CA LEU A 402 -1.24 4.18 12.64
C LEU A 402 0.04 4.59 13.36
N TYR A 403 0.35 5.88 13.36
CA TYR A 403 1.49 6.46 14.08
C TYR A 403 1.07 6.92 15.47
N ALA A 404 1.36 6.14 16.49
CA ALA A 404 0.94 6.43 17.86
C ALA A 404 1.49 7.73 18.45
N LYS A 405 2.57 8.30 17.89
CA LYS A 405 3.12 9.59 18.33
C LYS A 405 2.53 10.80 17.62
N ASP A 406 1.72 10.61 16.59
CA ASP A 406 1.08 11.72 15.87
C ASP A 406 -0.34 11.93 16.40
N MET A 407 -0.46 12.76 17.42
CA MET A 407 -1.75 13.00 18.08
C MET A 407 -2.76 13.76 17.21
N LEU A 408 -2.29 14.52 16.21
CA LEU A 408 -3.18 15.34 15.37
C LEU A 408 -3.76 14.55 14.20
N SER A 409 -2.96 13.69 13.61
CA SER A 409 -3.35 12.92 12.44
C SER A 409 -2.70 11.53 12.51
N PRO A 410 -3.14 10.67 13.43
CA PRO A 410 -2.45 9.40 13.70
C PRO A 410 -2.52 8.41 12.53
N ILE A 411 -3.57 8.48 11.71
CA ILE A 411 -3.84 7.52 10.65
C ILE A 411 -3.33 8.05 9.30
N ARG A 412 -2.66 7.18 8.53
CA ARG A 412 -2.32 7.38 7.11
C ARG A 412 -3.01 6.30 6.30
N ASN A 413 -3.87 6.71 5.38
CA ASN A 413 -4.43 5.77 4.42
C ASN A 413 -3.37 5.40 3.38
N VAL A 414 -3.09 4.11 3.23
CA VAL A 414 -2.16 3.57 2.25
C VAL A 414 -2.95 2.98 1.09
N MET A 415 -2.80 3.57 -0.07
CA MET A 415 -3.50 3.12 -1.26
C MET A 415 -3.08 1.69 -1.64
N ASN A 416 -4.07 0.81 -1.84
CA ASN A 416 -3.85 -0.54 -2.35
C ASN A 416 -3.49 -0.47 -3.85
N SER A 417 -2.28 -0.01 -4.17
CA SER A 417 -1.86 0.23 -5.55
C SER A 417 -1.02 -0.92 -6.12
N HIS A 418 -1.19 -1.18 -7.41
CA HIS A 418 -0.35 -2.15 -8.12
C HIS A 418 1.13 -1.74 -8.11
N HIS A 419 1.44 -0.45 -8.11
CA HIS A 419 2.82 0.05 -8.03
C HIS A 419 3.47 -0.32 -6.70
N ALA A 420 2.80 -0.12 -5.56
CA ALA A 420 3.33 -0.48 -4.25
C ALA A 420 3.54 -2.00 -4.11
N LYS A 421 2.59 -2.80 -4.59
CA LYS A 421 2.70 -4.26 -4.62
C LYS A 421 3.87 -4.72 -5.49
N ARG A 422 4.04 -4.09 -6.66
CA ARG A 422 5.15 -4.38 -7.56
C ARG A 422 6.50 -4.06 -6.93
N GLU A 423 6.63 -2.89 -6.28
CA GLU A 423 7.84 -2.52 -5.55
C GLU A 423 8.20 -3.55 -4.47
N ALA A 424 7.23 -3.98 -3.69
CA ALA A 424 7.44 -5.03 -2.68
C ALA A 424 7.97 -6.33 -3.33
N ILE A 425 7.43 -6.74 -4.47
CA ILE A 425 7.89 -7.95 -5.18
C ILE A 425 9.26 -7.75 -5.83
N ILE A 426 9.57 -6.55 -6.33
CA ILE A 426 10.93 -6.22 -6.82
C ILE A 426 11.95 -6.45 -5.70
N ILE A 427 11.69 -5.92 -4.51
CA ILE A 427 12.55 -6.10 -3.33
C ILE A 427 12.65 -7.59 -2.98
N ARG A 428 11.53 -8.29 -2.91
CA ARG A 428 11.45 -9.72 -2.62
C ARG A 428 12.31 -10.55 -3.60
N ASN A 429 12.16 -10.32 -4.89
CA ASN A 429 12.91 -11.03 -5.92
C ASN A 429 14.41 -10.67 -5.91
N ALA A 430 14.74 -9.43 -5.53
CA ALA A 430 16.13 -9.01 -5.38
C ALA A 430 16.82 -9.72 -4.20
N ILE A 431 16.11 -9.91 -3.07
CA ILE A 431 16.59 -10.73 -1.94
C ILE A 431 16.82 -12.18 -2.42
N MET A 432 15.85 -12.77 -3.12
CA MET A 432 15.94 -14.12 -3.66
C MET A 432 17.14 -14.27 -4.61
N GLY A 433 17.34 -13.28 -5.49
CA GLY A 433 18.47 -13.25 -6.40
C GLY A 433 19.82 -13.17 -5.69
N LEU A 434 19.92 -12.42 -4.59
CA LEU A 434 21.11 -12.36 -3.75
C LEU A 434 21.37 -13.71 -3.07
N GLU A 435 20.36 -14.34 -2.47
CA GLU A 435 20.48 -15.65 -1.85
C GLU A 435 20.92 -16.72 -2.87
N HIS A 436 20.34 -16.70 -4.08
CA HIS A 436 20.76 -17.58 -5.17
C HIS A 436 22.24 -17.41 -5.53
N ASP A 437 22.77 -16.17 -5.56
CA ASP A 437 24.19 -15.93 -5.84
C ASP A 437 25.10 -16.37 -4.70
N ILE A 438 24.67 -16.17 -3.45
CA ILE A 438 25.41 -16.65 -2.28
C ILE A 438 25.53 -18.17 -2.31
N ILE A 439 24.41 -18.89 -2.55
CA ILE A 439 24.39 -20.35 -2.65
C ILE A 439 25.29 -20.84 -3.78
N ASN A 440 25.29 -20.15 -4.92
CA ASN A 440 26.15 -20.49 -6.06
C ASN A 440 27.55 -19.90 -6.00
N ARG A 441 27.94 -19.28 -4.85
CA ARG A 441 29.26 -18.70 -4.61
C ARG A 441 29.69 -17.65 -5.65
N LYS A 442 28.73 -16.89 -6.19
CA LYS A 442 28.98 -15.80 -7.15
C LYS A 442 29.33 -14.50 -6.43
N PHE A 443 30.35 -14.53 -5.58
CA PHE A 443 30.69 -13.40 -4.68
C PHE A 443 30.88 -12.07 -5.43
N GLY A 444 31.47 -12.06 -6.61
CA GLY A 444 31.68 -10.85 -7.39
C GLY A 444 30.38 -10.16 -7.86
N SER A 445 29.24 -10.88 -7.88
CA SER A 445 27.96 -10.33 -8.34
C SER A 445 27.24 -9.50 -7.27
N PHE A 446 27.57 -9.65 -5.98
CA PHE A 446 26.85 -9.01 -4.89
C PHE A 446 27.70 -8.23 -3.88
N MET A 447 29.03 -8.34 -3.93
CA MET A 447 29.90 -7.59 -3.01
C MET A 447 29.70 -6.08 -3.09
N HIS A 448 29.30 -5.55 -4.24
CA HIS A 448 28.99 -4.13 -4.43
C HIS A 448 27.72 -3.66 -3.68
N LEU A 449 26.90 -4.59 -3.17
CA LEU A 449 25.72 -4.26 -2.37
C LEU A 449 26.06 -3.86 -0.93
N PHE A 450 27.31 -4.08 -0.51
CA PHE A 450 27.79 -3.79 0.83
C PHE A 450 28.83 -2.67 0.78
N SER A 451 28.61 -1.63 1.57
CA SER A 451 29.65 -0.61 1.79
C SER A 451 30.70 -1.10 2.79
N ASP A 452 31.90 -0.53 2.71
CA ASP A 452 32.98 -0.86 3.66
C ASP A 452 32.60 -0.55 5.12
N SER A 453 31.80 0.49 5.35
CA SER A 453 31.28 0.84 6.66
C SER A 453 30.29 -0.20 7.19
N GLU A 454 29.38 -0.69 6.36
CA GLU A 454 28.44 -1.74 6.72
C GLU A 454 29.15 -3.06 7.04
N LEU A 455 30.14 -3.43 6.21
CA LEU A 455 30.98 -4.61 6.47
C LEU A 455 31.78 -4.47 7.76
N ALA A 456 32.20 -3.24 8.13
CA ALA A 456 32.89 -3.00 9.37
C ALA A 456 32.04 -3.21 10.63
N GLU A 457 30.72 -3.05 10.52
CA GLU A 457 29.79 -3.30 11.62
C GLU A 457 29.47 -4.79 11.83
N MET A 458 29.76 -5.64 10.84
CA MET A 458 29.54 -7.08 10.97
C MET A 458 30.52 -7.73 11.97
N PRO A 459 30.06 -8.71 12.74
CA PRO A 459 30.96 -9.51 13.59
C PRO A 459 32.11 -10.13 12.77
N PRO A 460 33.31 -10.25 13.33
CA PRO A 460 34.48 -10.76 12.60
C PRO A 460 34.30 -12.14 11.96
N TYR A 461 33.44 -12.97 12.55
CA TYR A 461 33.16 -14.32 12.04
C TYR A 461 32.13 -14.33 10.88
N THR A 462 31.54 -13.19 10.54
CA THR A 462 30.58 -13.04 9.41
C THR A 462 31.15 -12.22 8.26
N ARG A 463 32.31 -11.57 8.46
CA ARG A 463 33.05 -10.85 7.40
C ARG A 463 33.79 -11.83 6.46
#